data_b5e2e5cd5b06f100f4961f4f3c144560
#
_entry.id   b5e2e5cd5b06f100f4961f4f3c144560
#
_cell.length_a   1.000
_cell.length_b   1.000
_cell.length_c   1.000
_cell.angle_alpha   90.00
_cell.angle_beta   90.00
_cell.angle_gamma   90.00
#
_symmetry.space_group_name_H-M   'P 1'
#
loop_
_entity.id
_entity.type
_entity.pdbx_description
1 polymer ?
#
loop_
_entity_poly.entity_id
_entity_poly.type
_entity_poly.pdbx_seq_one_letter_code
_entity_poly.pdbx_strand_id
1 'polypeptide(L)'
;MIPSSFDGLGLADPLQLALKAENYLKPTPIQAQAIPLLNEGKDLLGIAQAGTGKTAAFALPILQRLLHEDLPRVPGAPHALILAPTRELAGQICERFRAYGRQLPLRTAVVFGGVNQYHQVKALKAGVDILIATPGRLLDLCSQRHVRLDKVSILVLDEADRMLDMGFIHDVRKIVATCKGKRQTLLFSATMPPPIAKLAHDILKDPVRVDISPTAVTVDRIDQRVMFVGAKDKRALLTELLRDSAMDRVLLFTRTKRGADRVCRQLGQAGIAADALHGNKAQNARVRALHAFRNGNVRVLVATDIAARGIDVPGISHVINYELPNEPESYVHRIGRTARAGARGAALSFCDQSERPYLRAIESLMRRKVIVAEHRLTERAPLSKKQRSSKPAAIPRRRTQSHGGFPGLPGGVPKFASRERAFRHSGETT
;
A
#
# COMPACT_ATOMS: atom_id res chain seq x y z
N MET A 1 -13.59 -8.11 -27.82
CA MET A 1 -13.18 -6.72 -28.10
C MET A 1 -13.58 -5.85 -26.91
N ILE A 2 -12.73 -4.89 -26.50
CA ILE A 2 -13.11 -3.92 -25.46
C ILE A 2 -14.05 -2.91 -26.12
N PRO A 3 -15.22 -2.61 -25.51
CA PRO A 3 -16.16 -1.62 -26.07
C PRO A 3 -15.47 -0.25 -26.22
N SER A 4 -15.80 0.46 -27.30
CA SER A 4 -15.24 1.77 -27.59
C SER A 4 -15.83 2.89 -26.73
N SER A 5 -17.00 2.67 -26.10
CA SER A 5 -17.72 3.59 -25.22
C SER A 5 -18.41 2.84 -24.07
N PHE A 6 -18.92 3.59 -23.09
CA PHE A 6 -19.73 3.05 -22.00
C PHE A 6 -21.19 2.77 -22.43
N ASP A 7 -21.63 3.25 -23.58
CA ASP A 7 -23.01 3.11 -24.05
C ASP A 7 -23.44 1.65 -24.21
N GLY A 8 -22.49 0.76 -24.60
CA GLY A 8 -22.75 -0.67 -24.73
C GLY A 8 -22.76 -1.48 -23.42
N LEU A 9 -22.59 -0.84 -22.26
CA LEU A 9 -22.49 -1.53 -20.96
C LEU A 9 -23.83 -1.59 -20.19
N GLY A 10 -24.92 -1.12 -20.77
CA GLY A 10 -26.26 -1.20 -20.17
C GLY A 10 -26.45 -0.30 -18.95
N LEU A 11 -25.73 0.83 -18.88
CA LEU A 11 -25.85 1.78 -17.78
C LEU A 11 -27.00 2.78 -18.04
N ALA A 12 -27.77 3.12 -17.00
CA ALA A 12 -28.83 4.12 -17.06
C ALA A 12 -28.30 5.51 -17.40
N ASP A 13 -29.12 6.34 -18.06
CA ASP A 13 -28.75 7.68 -18.52
C ASP A 13 -28.11 8.58 -17.45
N PRO A 14 -28.61 8.63 -16.19
CA PRO A 14 -27.97 9.44 -15.14
C PRO A 14 -26.52 9.04 -14.87
N LEU A 15 -26.20 7.74 -14.96
CA LEU A 15 -24.84 7.23 -14.78
C LEU A 15 -23.95 7.57 -15.98
N GLN A 16 -24.47 7.47 -17.20
CA GLN A 16 -23.74 7.86 -18.40
C GLN A 16 -23.44 9.36 -18.41
N LEU A 17 -24.39 10.21 -18.02
CA LEU A 17 -24.18 11.66 -17.88
C LEU A 17 -23.10 11.96 -16.81
N ALA A 18 -23.12 11.25 -15.68
CA ALA A 18 -22.11 11.40 -14.66
C ALA A 18 -20.72 11.01 -15.16
N LEU A 19 -20.60 9.92 -15.93
CA LEU A 19 -19.34 9.49 -16.55
C LEU A 19 -18.76 10.51 -17.52
N LYS A 20 -19.62 11.07 -18.40
CA LYS A 20 -19.23 12.14 -19.33
C LYS A 20 -18.69 13.35 -18.59
N ALA A 21 -19.34 13.78 -17.52
CA ALA A 21 -18.90 14.92 -16.71
C ALA A 21 -17.60 14.65 -15.92
N GLU A 22 -17.26 13.40 -15.63
CA GLU A 22 -15.99 12.98 -15.03
C GLU A 22 -14.91 12.66 -16.10
N ASN A 23 -15.16 12.96 -17.40
CA ASN A 23 -14.29 12.67 -18.53
C ASN A 23 -13.95 11.16 -18.73
N TYR A 24 -14.88 10.29 -18.38
CA TYR A 24 -14.77 8.86 -18.66
C TYR A 24 -15.31 8.58 -20.07
N LEU A 25 -14.44 8.61 -21.06
CA LEU A 25 -14.84 8.44 -22.47
C LEU A 25 -14.84 6.97 -22.91
N LYS A 26 -13.89 6.18 -22.41
CA LYS A 26 -13.73 4.78 -22.79
C LYS A 26 -13.57 3.90 -21.54
N PRO A 27 -14.22 2.73 -21.49
CA PRO A 27 -14.05 1.80 -20.37
C PRO A 27 -12.64 1.20 -20.39
N THR A 28 -12.07 1.04 -19.22
CA THR A 28 -10.84 0.26 -19.04
C THR A 28 -11.13 -1.23 -19.19
N PRO A 29 -10.10 -2.10 -19.40
CA PRO A 29 -10.32 -3.54 -19.55
C PRO A 29 -11.09 -4.19 -18.40
N ILE A 30 -10.81 -3.79 -17.14
CA ILE A 30 -11.56 -4.31 -15.98
C ILE A 30 -13.02 -3.85 -15.99
N GLN A 31 -13.30 -2.61 -16.39
CA GLN A 31 -14.66 -2.07 -16.47
C GLN A 31 -15.46 -2.78 -17.56
N ALA A 32 -14.87 -2.94 -18.74
CA ALA A 32 -15.51 -3.59 -19.88
C ALA A 32 -15.92 -5.03 -19.60
N GLN A 33 -15.09 -5.76 -18.83
CA GLN A 33 -15.37 -7.16 -18.49
C GLN A 33 -16.27 -7.29 -17.25
N ALA A 34 -16.03 -6.48 -16.19
CA ALA A 34 -16.74 -6.64 -14.94
C ALA A 34 -18.16 -6.07 -14.96
N ILE A 35 -18.40 -4.88 -15.56
CA ILE A 35 -19.69 -4.20 -15.50
C ILE A 35 -20.85 -5.08 -16.00
N PRO A 36 -20.78 -5.75 -17.17
CA PRO A 36 -21.87 -6.61 -17.63
C PRO A 36 -22.15 -7.77 -16.68
N LEU A 37 -21.10 -8.44 -16.20
CA LEU A 37 -21.21 -9.58 -15.28
C LEU A 37 -21.88 -9.19 -13.95
N LEU A 38 -21.55 -7.99 -13.46
CA LEU A 38 -22.10 -7.48 -12.21
C LEU A 38 -23.57 -7.05 -12.37
N ASN A 39 -23.96 -6.52 -13.52
CA ASN A 39 -25.36 -6.23 -13.85
C ASN A 39 -26.19 -7.53 -13.93
N GLU A 40 -25.60 -8.67 -14.31
CA GLU A 40 -26.22 -9.99 -14.26
C GLU A 40 -26.33 -10.57 -12.83
N GLY A 41 -25.80 -9.88 -11.82
CA GLY A 41 -25.85 -10.33 -10.42
C GLY A 41 -24.85 -11.42 -10.06
N LYS A 42 -23.83 -11.70 -10.89
CA LYS A 42 -22.80 -12.72 -10.66
C LYS A 42 -21.80 -12.25 -9.60
N ASP A 43 -21.30 -13.18 -8.79
CA ASP A 43 -20.15 -12.93 -7.94
C ASP A 43 -18.88 -12.75 -8.80
N LEU A 44 -17.94 -11.94 -8.36
CA LEU A 44 -16.75 -11.62 -9.12
C LEU A 44 -15.46 -11.75 -8.29
N LEU A 45 -14.48 -12.41 -8.87
CA LEU A 45 -13.08 -12.37 -8.44
C LEU A 45 -12.28 -11.51 -9.43
N GLY A 46 -12.02 -10.26 -9.08
CA GLY A 46 -11.30 -9.31 -9.91
C GLY A 46 -9.81 -9.21 -9.51
N ILE A 47 -8.91 -9.69 -10.37
CA ILE A 47 -7.47 -9.56 -10.15
C ILE A 47 -6.96 -8.41 -11.01
N ALA A 48 -6.66 -7.28 -10.38
CA ALA A 48 -6.23 -6.09 -11.10
C ALA A 48 -5.47 -5.13 -10.18
N GLN A 49 -4.43 -4.48 -10.70
CA GLN A 49 -3.63 -3.50 -9.97
C GLN A 49 -4.38 -2.21 -9.64
N ALA A 50 -3.83 -1.42 -8.72
CA ALA A 50 -4.35 -0.08 -8.43
C ALA A 50 -4.22 0.82 -9.68
N GLY A 51 -5.24 1.69 -9.91
CA GLY A 51 -5.25 2.61 -11.07
C GLY A 51 -5.79 1.98 -12.36
N THR A 52 -6.24 0.73 -12.36
CA THR A 52 -6.88 0.09 -13.53
C THR A 52 -8.35 0.45 -13.72
N GLY A 53 -8.94 1.20 -12.77
CA GLY A 53 -10.35 1.61 -12.84
C GLY A 53 -11.33 0.70 -12.08
N LYS A 54 -10.85 -0.14 -11.15
CA LYS A 54 -11.68 -1.05 -10.34
C LYS A 54 -12.86 -0.36 -9.67
N THR A 55 -12.64 0.83 -9.08
CA THR A 55 -13.70 1.53 -8.36
C THR A 55 -14.92 1.79 -9.25
N ALA A 56 -14.74 2.28 -10.46
CA ALA A 56 -15.86 2.46 -11.39
C ALA A 56 -16.45 1.10 -11.85
N ALA A 57 -15.61 0.07 -11.98
CA ALA A 57 -16.07 -1.26 -12.37
C ALA A 57 -17.10 -1.86 -11.41
N PHE A 58 -17.00 -1.59 -10.10
CA PHE A 58 -18.02 -2.04 -9.14
C PHE A 58 -19.03 -0.95 -8.75
N ALA A 59 -18.63 0.33 -8.71
CA ALA A 59 -19.52 1.38 -8.26
C ALA A 59 -20.70 1.62 -9.22
N LEU A 60 -20.46 1.57 -10.53
CA LEU A 60 -21.49 1.78 -11.55
C LEU A 60 -22.59 0.71 -11.50
N PRO A 61 -22.27 -0.61 -11.50
CA PRO A 61 -23.28 -1.64 -11.35
C PRO A 61 -24.04 -1.59 -10.00
N ILE A 62 -23.35 -1.24 -8.92
CA ILE A 62 -24.00 -1.09 -7.61
C ILE A 62 -25.03 0.05 -7.63
N LEU A 63 -24.64 1.22 -8.17
CA LEU A 63 -25.54 2.36 -8.31
C LEU A 63 -26.71 2.02 -9.23
N GLN A 64 -26.45 1.36 -10.37
CA GLN A 64 -27.45 0.87 -11.32
C GLN A 64 -28.47 -0.03 -10.63
N ARG A 65 -27.99 -1.04 -9.91
CA ARG A 65 -28.83 -2.02 -9.25
C ARG A 65 -29.70 -1.39 -8.16
N LEU A 66 -29.10 -0.57 -7.28
CA LEU A 66 -29.85 0.10 -6.20
C LEU A 66 -30.88 1.11 -6.73
N LEU A 67 -30.61 1.73 -7.89
CA LEU A 67 -31.60 2.59 -8.56
C LEU A 67 -32.81 1.79 -9.04
N HIS A 68 -32.59 0.59 -9.60
CA HIS A 68 -33.67 -0.27 -10.10
C HIS A 68 -34.47 -0.97 -8.99
N GLU A 69 -33.81 -1.38 -7.90
CA GLU A 69 -34.45 -2.07 -6.79
C GLU A 69 -35.32 -1.14 -5.93
N ASP A 70 -35.05 0.17 -5.92
CA ASP A 70 -35.75 1.23 -5.16
C ASP A 70 -36.13 0.80 -3.73
N LEU A 71 -35.18 0.21 -3.02
CA LEU A 71 -35.42 -0.37 -1.71
C LEU A 71 -35.59 0.72 -0.64
N PRO A 72 -36.50 0.50 0.34
CA PRO A 72 -36.70 1.47 1.41
C PRO A 72 -35.44 1.63 2.26
N ARG A 73 -35.04 2.87 2.48
CA ARG A 73 -33.86 3.20 3.29
C ARG A 73 -34.15 2.96 4.76
N VAL A 74 -33.35 2.11 5.39
CA VAL A 74 -33.47 1.74 6.80
C VAL A 74 -32.32 2.33 7.61
N PRO A 75 -32.59 3.09 8.71
CA PRO A 75 -31.52 3.59 9.58
C PRO A 75 -30.57 2.49 10.06
N GLY A 76 -29.30 2.71 9.85
CA GLY A 76 -28.22 1.78 10.26
C GLY A 76 -28.14 0.46 9.49
N ALA A 77 -28.94 0.25 8.43
CA ALA A 77 -28.94 -0.99 7.65
C ALA A 77 -28.72 -0.71 6.15
N PRO A 78 -27.47 -0.57 5.68
CA PRO A 78 -27.17 -0.33 4.28
C PRO A 78 -27.47 -1.55 3.39
N HIS A 79 -27.78 -1.29 2.12
CA HIS A 79 -27.97 -2.33 1.09
C HIS A 79 -26.65 -2.76 0.43
N ALA A 80 -25.72 -1.84 0.27
CA ALA A 80 -24.36 -2.14 -0.23
C ALA A 80 -23.30 -1.81 0.82
N LEU A 81 -22.36 -2.74 1.00
CA LEU A 81 -21.20 -2.59 1.88
C LEU A 81 -19.91 -2.75 1.09
N ILE A 82 -19.04 -1.75 1.16
CA ILE A 82 -17.72 -1.78 0.55
C ILE A 82 -16.66 -1.73 1.66
N LEU A 83 -15.82 -2.76 1.75
CA LEU A 83 -14.70 -2.82 2.67
C LEU A 83 -13.43 -2.35 1.98
N ALA A 84 -12.70 -1.45 2.62
CA ALA A 84 -11.41 -0.92 2.15
C ALA A 84 -10.37 -0.96 3.28
N PRO A 85 -9.08 -1.26 2.98
CA PRO A 85 -8.04 -1.41 4.00
C PRO A 85 -7.68 -0.11 4.71
N THR A 86 -7.81 1.05 4.02
CA THR A 86 -7.34 2.33 4.55
C THR A 86 -8.44 3.39 4.51
N ARG A 87 -8.31 4.39 5.40
CA ARG A 87 -9.23 5.54 5.50
C ARG A 87 -9.23 6.36 4.20
N GLU A 88 -8.05 6.53 3.63
CA GLU A 88 -7.85 7.29 2.40
C GLU A 88 -8.57 6.63 1.23
N LEU A 89 -8.40 5.31 1.06
CA LEU A 89 -9.10 4.57 0.01
C LEU A 89 -10.62 4.58 0.24
N ALA A 90 -11.06 4.36 1.49
CA ALA A 90 -12.48 4.44 1.82
C ALA A 90 -13.08 5.82 1.48
N GLY A 91 -12.35 6.91 1.78
CA GLY A 91 -12.72 8.28 1.40
C GLY A 91 -12.80 8.47 -0.10
N GLN A 92 -11.79 8.01 -0.84
CA GLN A 92 -11.76 8.10 -2.31
C GLN A 92 -12.89 7.30 -2.96
N ILE A 93 -13.17 6.09 -2.49
CA ILE A 93 -14.31 5.29 -2.96
C ILE A 93 -15.62 6.06 -2.72
N CYS A 94 -15.79 6.65 -1.53
CA CYS A 94 -16.98 7.45 -1.22
C CYS A 94 -17.14 8.66 -2.14
N GLU A 95 -16.05 9.39 -2.42
CA GLU A 95 -16.03 10.50 -3.39
C GLU A 95 -16.47 10.03 -4.79
N ARG A 96 -15.96 8.87 -5.24
CA ARG A 96 -16.33 8.30 -6.54
C ARG A 96 -17.81 7.88 -6.59
N PHE A 97 -18.33 7.21 -5.56
CA PHE A 97 -19.76 6.89 -5.49
C PHE A 97 -20.64 8.15 -5.56
N ARG A 98 -20.24 9.23 -4.86
CA ARG A 98 -20.97 10.51 -4.91
C ARG A 98 -20.88 11.19 -6.28
N ALA A 99 -19.72 11.13 -6.93
CA ALA A 99 -19.53 11.70 -8.26
C ALA A 99 -20.37 10.97 -9.31
N TYR A 100 -20.34 9.62 -9.32
CA TYR A 100 -21.13 8.83 -10.27
C TYR A 100 -22.63 8.85 -9.95
N GLY A 101 -22.99 8.87 -8.67
CA GLY A 101 -24.37 8.88 -8.20
C GLY A 101 -24.97 10.26 -7.96
N ARG A 102 -24.37 11.36 -8.45
CA ARG A 102 -24.80 12.74 -8.14
C ARG A 102 -26.23 13.09 -8.55
N GLN A 103 -26.78 12.39 -9.55
CA GLN A 103 -28.15 12.57 -10.03
C GLN A 103 -29.11 11.48 -9.49
N LEU A 104 -28.63 10.62 -8.59
CA LEU A 104 -29.42 9.53 -8.03
C LEU A 104 -29.89 9.86 -6.61
N PRO A 105 -31.06 9.40 -6.19
CA PRO A 105 -31.57 9.61 -4.82
C PRO A 105 -30.87 8.72 -3.78
N LEU A 106 -29.65 8.24 -4.05
CA LEU A 106 -28.91 7.30 -3.21
C LEU A 106 -27.98 8.03 -2.24
N ARG A 107 -27.98 7.61 -0.99
CA ARG A 107 -27.13 8.17 0.08
C ARG A 107 -25.92 7.27 0.36
N THR A 108 -24.76 7.86 0.27
CA THR A 108 -23.48 7.19 0.52
C THR A 108 -22.81 7.75 1.76
N ALA A 109 -22.39 6.89 2.68
CA ALA A 109 -21.59 7.26 3.84
C ALA A 109 -20.28 6.47 3.91
N VAL A 110 -19.30 7.05 4.62
CA VAL A 110 -18.02 6.40 4.89
C VAL A 110 -17.76 6.35 6.39
N VAL A 111 -17.27 5.20 6.90
CA VAL A 111 -16.91 5.01 8.30
C VAL A 111 -15.48 4.45 8.42
N PHE A 112 -14.67 5.13 9.24
CA PHE A 112 -13.29 4.73 9.51
C PHE A 112 -12.83 5.21 10.89
N GLY A 113 -11.85 4.53 11.48
CA GLY A 113 -11.32 4.85 12.80
C GLY A 113 -10.43 6.09 12.84
N GLY A 114 -10.05 6.52 14.07
CA GLY A 114 -9.12 7.64 14.31
C GLY A 114 -9.69 9.03 14.08
N VAL A 115 -11.00 9.14 14.03
CA VAL A 115 -11.77 10.39 14.07
C VAL A 115 -12.97 10.17 15.00
N ASN A 116 -13.56 11.28 15.47
CA ASN A 116 -14.78 11.21 16.27
C ASN A 116 -15.90 10.53 15.46
N GLN A 117 -16.59 9.58 16.06
CA GLN A 117 -17.66 8.82 15.41
C GLN A 117 -18.99 9.58 15.29
N TYR A 118 -19.16 10.70 15.98
CA TYR A 118 -20.42 11.43 16.04
C TYR A 118 -21.06 11.69 14.67
N HIS A 119 -20.28 12.23 13.73
CA HIS A 119 -20.78 12.50 12.37
C HIS A 119 -21.09 11.24 11.59
N GLN A 120 -20.34 10.15 11.81
CA GLN A 120 -20.57 8.86 11.20
C GLN A 120 -21.88 8.25 11.71
N VAL A 121 -22.07 8.25 13.02
CA VAL A 121 -23.32 7.76 13.66
C VAL A 121 -24.53 8.60 13.23
N LYS A 122 -24.39 9.93 13.15
CA LYS A 122 -25.46 10.82 12.65
C LYS A 122 -25.87 10.45 11.22
N ALA A 123 -24.92 10.22 10.33
CA ALA A 123 -25.19 9.81 8.94
C ALA A 123 -25.90 8.44 8.88
N LEU A 124 -25.46 7.47 9.68
CA LEU A 124 -26.06 6.14 9.75
C LEU A 124 -27.50 6.18 10.27
N LYS A 125 -27.76 6.98 11.30
CA LYS A 125 -29.12 7.19 11.84
C LYS A 125 -30.08 7.84 10.83
N ALA A 126 -29.58 8.67 9.93
CA ALA A 126 -30.35 9.27 8.86
C ALA A 126 -30.68 8.28 7.72
N GLY A 127 -30.10 7.07 7.77
CA GLY A 127 -30.22 6.05 6.75
C GLY A 127 -29.29 6.29 5.56
N VAL A 128 -28.59 5.24 5.14
CA VAL A 128 -27.70 5.22 3.98
C VAL A 128 -27.95 3.96 3.16
N ASP A 129 -27.84 4.08 1.86
CA ASP A 129 -28.01 2.95 0.93
C ASP A 129 -26.67 2.24 0.73
N ILE A 130 -25.57 3.01 0.71
CA ILE A 130 -24.21 2.54 0.44
C ILE A 130 -23.30 2.94 1.60
N LEU A 131 -22.68 1.94 2.22
CA LEU A 131 -21.71 2.13 3.29
C LEU A 131 -20.32 1.69 2.86
N ILE A 132 -19.36 2.62 2.88
CA ILE A 132 -17.96 2.32 2.68
C ILE A 132 -17.29 2.29 4.06
N ALA A 133 -16.48 1.27 4.36
CA ALA A 133 -15.95 1.09 5.70
C ALA A 133 -14.51 0.55 5.74
N THR A 134 -13.76 0.96 6.77
CA THR A 134 -12.60 0.19 7.20
C THR A 134 -13.05 -0.86 8.25
N PRO A 135 -12.51 -2.11 8.21
CA PRO A 135 -13.04 -3.22 8.98
C PRO A 135 -13.18 -2.94 10.49
N GLY A 136 -12.14 -2.43 11.14
CA GLY A 136 -12.16 -2.22 12.61
C GLY A 136 -13.23 -1.24 13.07
N ARG A 137 -13.43 -0.09 12.38
CA ARG A 137 -14.48 0.87 12.74
C ARG A 137 -15.87 0.32 12.44
N LEU A 138 -16.04 -0.46 11.40
CA LEU A 138 -17.33 -1.08 11.12
C LEU A 138 -17.73 -2.04 12.23
N LEU A 139 -16.82 -2.91 12.67
CA LEU A 139 -17.09 -3.83 13.80
C LEU A 139 -17.40 -3.07 15.09
N ASP A 140 -16.67 -2.00 15.37
CA ASP A 140 -16.92 -1.12 16.51
C ASP A 140 -18.35 -0.53 16.47
N LEU A 141 -18.79 0.01 15.32
CA LEU A 141 -20.14 0.54 15.16
C LEU A 141 -21.23 -0.57 15.17
N CYS A 142 -20.91 -1.77 14.69
CA CYS A 142 -21.83 -2.93 14.80
C CYS A 142 -21.98 -3.35 16.26
N SER A 143 -20.90 -3.42 17.04
CA SER A 143 -20.95 -3.77 18.47
C SER A 143 -21.77 -2.76 19.29
N GLN A 144 -21.69 -1.48 18.91
CA GLN A 144 -22.49 -0.40 19.50
C GLN A 144 -23.94 -0.34 18.95
N ARG A 145 -24.34 -1.27 18.06
CA ARG A 145 -25.67 -1.34 17.41
C ARG A 145 -26.03 -0.11 16.55
N HIS A 146 -25.03 0.65 16.09
CA HIS A 146 -25.25 1.73 15.14
C HIS A 146 -25.34 1.27 13.69
N VAL A 147 -24.86 0.04 13.39
CA VAL A 147 -24.92 -0.60 12.06
C VAL A 147 -25.40 -2.04 12.21
N ARG A 148 -26.30 -2.44 11.32
CA ARG A 148 -26.72 -3.84 11.10
C ARG A 148 -26.43 -4.21 9.66
N LEU A 149 -25.99 -5.44 9.42
CA LEU A 149 -25.57 -5.92 8.11
C LEU A 149 -26.52 -6.97 7.51
N ASP A 150 -27.68 -7.15 8.11
CA ASP A 150 -28.71 -8.10 7.69
C ASP A 150 -29.38 -7.73 6.36
N LYS A 151 -29.35 -6.46 5.96
CA LYS A 151 -29.90 -5.96 4.69
C LYS A 151 -28.87 -5.83 3.57
N VAL A 152 -27.62 -6.19 3.82
CA VAL A 152 -26.56 -6.12 2.80
C VAL A 152 -26.83 -7.15 1.69
N SER A 153 -27.23 -6.66 0.53
CA SER A 153 -27.45 -7.45 -0.69
C SER A 153 -26.23 -7.41 -1.64
N ILE A 154 -25.31 -6.46 -1.43
CA ILE A 154 -24.07 -6.35 -2.21
C ILE A 154 -22.89 -6.12 -1.25
N LEU A 155 -21.88 -6.99 -1.32
CA LEU A 155 -20.66 -6.89 -0.54
C LEU A 155 -19.44 -6.79 -1.47
N VAL A 156 -18.60 -5.77 -1.26
CA VAL A 156 -17.35 -5.60 -1.99
C VAL A 156 -16.18 -5.61 -1.01
N LEU A 157 -15.16 -6.40 -1.31
CA LEU A 157 -13.85 -6.33 -0.69
C LEU A 157 -12.87 -5.73 -1.70
N ASP A 158 -12.43 -4.49 -1.49
CA ASP A 158 -11.43 -3.86 -2.36
C ASP A 158 -10.04 -3.89 -1.72
N GLU A 159 -9.02 -4.23 -2.51
CA GLU A 159 -7.64 -4.43 -2.08
C GLU A 159 -7.53 -5.48 -0.94
N ALA A 160 -8.11 -6.68 -1.18
CA ALA A 160 -8.15 -7.76 -0.18
C ALA A 160 -6.76 -8.22 0.29
N ASP A 161 -5.77 -8.27 -0.60
CA ASP A 161 -4.36 -8.55 -0.27
C ASP A 161 -3.80 -7.55 0.74
N ARG A 162 -4.17 -6.29 0.64
CA ARG A 162 -3.75 -5.26 1.61
C ARG A 162 -4.48 -5.37 2.94
N MET A 163 -5.74 -5.82 2.94
CA MET A 163 -6.43 -6.13 4.20
C MET A 163 -5.72 -7.27 4.93
N LEU A 164 -5.15 -8.24 4.19
CA LEU A 164 -4.29 -9.29 4.75
C LEU A 164 -3.01 -8.71 5.37
N ASP A 165 -2.26 -7.90 4.61
CA ASP A 165 -1.02 -7.27 5.07
C ASP A 165 -1.21 -6.43 6.33
N MET A 166 -2.39 -5.84 6.50
CA MET A 166 -2.74 -5.03 7.66
C MET A 166 -3.35 -5.83 8.82
N GLY A 167 -3.46 -7.15 8.68
CA GLY A 167 -4.00 -8.04 9.70
C GLY A 167 -5.52 -8.04 9.84
N PHE A 168 -6.26 -7.45 8.90
CA PHE A 168 -7.72 -7.31 8.97
C PHE A 168 -8.50 -8.57 8.53
N ILE A 169 -7.84 -9.63 8.12
CA ILE A 169 -8.51 -10.83 7.61
C ILE A 169 -9.52 -11.43 8.61
N HIS A 170 -9.18 -11.44 9.90
CA HIS A 170 -10.08 -11.92 10.93
C HIS A 170 -11.31 -11.01 11.08
N ASP A 171 -11.12 -9.70 10.99
CA ASP A 171 -12.21 -8.72 11.06
C ASP A 171 -13.12 -8.82 9.84
N VAL A 172 -12.54 -8.97 8.65
CA VAL A 172 -13.27 -9.20 7.40
C VAL A 172 -14.14 -10.46 7.51
N ARG A 173 -13.60 -11.59 8.01
CA ARG A 173 -14.39 -12.83 8.21
C ARG A 173 -15.55 -12.63 9.16
N LYS A 174 -15.36 -11.90 10.27
CA LYS A 174 -16.43 -11.56 11.21
C LYS A 174 -17.53 -10.74 10.54
N ILE A 175 -17.16 -9.72 9.75
CA ILE A 175 -18.10 -8.87 9.02
C ILE A 175 -18.91 -9.72 8.02
N VAL A 176 -18.23 -10.53 7.21
CA VAL A 176 -18.87 -11.40 6.21
C VAL A 176 -19.88 -12.36 6.86
N ALA A 177 -19.53 -12.93 8.04
CA ALA A 177 -20.42 -13.82 8.79
C ALA A 177 -21.69 -13.12 9.31
N THR A 178 -21.70 -11.79 9.48
CA THR A 178 -22.88 -11.04 9.89
C THR A 178 -23.79 -10.66 8.72
N CYS A 179 -23.31 -10.71 7.48
CA CYS A 179 -24.08 -10.50 6.26
C CYS A 179 -24.83 -11.78 5.87
N LYS A 180 -25.90 -12.13 6.60
CA LYS A 180 -26.59 -13.44 6.50
C LYS A 180 -27.52 -13.60 5.30
N GLY A 181 -27.91 -12.51 4.61
CA GLY A 181 -28.84 -12.52 3.47
C GLY A 181 -28.24 -13.10 2.19
N LYS A 182 -29.11 -13.39 1.20
CA LYS A 182 -28.68 -13.63 -0.18
C LYS A 182 -28.01 -12.34 -0.69
N ARG A 183 -26.76 -12.46 -1.13
CA ARG A 183 -25.97 -11.30 -1.58
C ARG A 183 -25.14 -11.63 -2.79
N GLN A 184 -24.81 -10.62 -3.56
CA GLN A 184 -23.75 -10.61 -4.54
C GLN A 184 -22.44 -10.21 -3.83
N THR A 185 -21.37 -10.97 -4.04
CA THR A 185 -20.08 -10.71 -3.40
C THR A 185 -18.99 -10.48 -4.45
N LEU A 186 -18.24 -9.39 -4.28
CA LEU A 186 -17.17 -8.98 -5.18
C LEU A 186 -15.87 -8.93 -4.38
N LEU A 187 -14.82 -9.57 -4.86
CA LEU A 187 -13.49 -9.50 -4.27
C LEU A 187 -12.50 -8.97 -5.31
N PHE A 188 -11.90 -7.83 -5.00
CA PHE A 188 -10.83 -7.25 -5.81
C PHE A 188 -9.50 -7.33 -5.06
N SER A 189 -8.47 -7.80 -5.76
CA SER A 189 -7.10 -7.91 -5.23
C SER A 189 -6.07 -7.69 -6.33
N ALA A 190 -4.89 -7.20 -5.98
CA ALA A 190 -3.78 -7.12 -6.94
C ALA A 190 -2.99 -8.44 -6.99
N THR A 191 -2.96 -9.17 -5.89
CA THR A 191 -2.25 -10.44 -5.74
C THR A 191 -3.15 -11.49 -5.09
N MET A 192 -2.84 -12.78 -5.30
CA MET A 192 -3.61 -13.91 -4.79
C MET A 192 -2.75 -14.86 -3.92
N PRO A 193 -2.21 -14.41 -2.79
CA PRO A 193 -1.53 -15.30 -1.86
C PRO A 193 -2.52 -16.33 -1.28
N PRO A 194 -2.04 -17.50 -0.79
CA PRO A 194 -2.91 -18.58 -0.33
C PRO A 194 -4.01 -18.16 0.68
N PRO A 195 -3.77 -17.24 1.65
CA PRO A 195 -4.84 -16.78 2.55
C PRO A 195 -5.96 -16.01 1.83
N ILE A 196 -5.65 -15.26 0.76
CA ILE A 196 -6.65 -14.53 -0.04
C ILE A 196 -7.40 -15.48 -0.95
N ALA A 197 -6.71 -16.46 -1.57
CA ALA A 197 -7.37 -17.49 -2.34
C ALA A 197 -8.37 -18.29 -1.48
N LYS A 198 -7.99 -18.63 -0.24
CA LYS A 198 -8.89 -19.27 0.72
C LYS A 198 -10.07 -18.37 1.09
N LEU A 199 -9.83 -17.09 1.36
CA LEU A 199 -10.92 -16.14 1.65
C LEU A 199 -11.90 -16.06 0.48
N ALA A 200 -11.39 -15.93 -0.76
CA ALA A 200 -12.21 -15.88 -1.98
C ALA A 200 -13.08 -17.13 -2.11
N HIS A 201 -12.49 -18.33 -1.93
CA HIS A 201 -13.22 -19.59 -1.95
C HIS A 201 -14.32 -19.65 -0.88
N ASP A 202 -14.04 -19.16 0.33
CA ASP A 202 -14.98 -19.22 1.47
C ASP A 202 -16.21 -18.28 1.30
N ILE A 203 -16.07 -17.16 0.54
CA ILE A 203 -17.09 -16.10 0.54
C ILE A 203 -17.79 -15.88 -0.81
N LEU A 204 -17.18 -16.30 -1.92
CA LEU A 204 -17.73 -16.16 -3.27
C LEU A 204 -18.51 -17.42 -3.67
N LYS A 205 -19.61 -17.23 -4.41
CA LYS A 205 -20.45 -18.30 -4.98
C LYS A 205 -20.30 -18.32 -6.49
N ASP A 206 -19.75 -19.41 -7.04
CA ASP A 206 -19.54 -19.58 -8.47
C ASP A 206 -19.04 -18.31 -9.18
N PRO A 207 -17.92 -17.71 -8.68
CA PRO A 207 -17.50 -16.40 -9.14
C PRO A 207 -16.96 -16.45 -10.56
N VAL A 208 -17.27 -15.42 -11.33
CA VAL A 208 -16.55 -15.17 -12.57
C VAL A 208 -15.21 -14.53 -12.24
N ARG A 209 -14.11 -15.14 -12.71
CA ARG A 209 -12.77 -14.59 -12.56
C ARG A 209 -12.46 -13.66 -13.71
N VAL A 210 -12.17 -12.40 -13.39
CA VAL A 210 -11.65 -11.39 -14.31
C VAL A 210 -10.22 -11.07 -13.90
N ASP A 211 -9.28 -11.47 -14.74
CA ASP A 211 -7.85 -11.29 -14.50
C ASP A 211 -7.30 -10.26 -15.47
N ILE A 212 -7.09 -9.05 -14.97
CA ILE A 212 -6.37 -8.01 -15.67
C ILE A 212 -4.95 -8.01 -15.10
N SER A 213 -4.26 -9.10 -15.38
CA SER A 213 -2.84 -9.20 -15.03
C SER A 213 -2.11 -8.00 -15.58
N PRO A 214 -1.20 -7.39 -14.82
CA PRO A 214 -0.34 -6.39 -15.40
C PRO A 214 0.37 -7.09 -16.54
N THR A 215 -0.01 -6.79 -17.77
CA THR A 215 0.94 -6.98 -18.85
C THR A 215 2.24 -6.39 -18.32
N ALA A 216 3.37 -7.03 -18.54
CA ALA A 216 4.73 -6.52 -18.25
C ALA A 216 4.90 -5.01 -18.57
N VAL A 217 4.02 -4.49 -19.39
CA VAL A 217 3.81 -3.13 -19.86
C VAL A 217 3.77 -2.04 -18.76
N THR A 218 3.25 -2.29 -17.53
CA THR A 218 3.20 -1.19 -16.52
C THR A 218 4.56 -0.98 -15.87
N VAL A 219 5.29 -2.05 -15.61
CA VAL A 219 6.66 -1.98 -15.06
C VAL A 219 7.64 -1.51 -16.14
N ASP A 220 7.38 -1.85 -17.42
CA ASP A 220 8.20 -1.46 -18.58
C ASP A 220 8.00 0.01 -18.98
N ARG A 221 6.88 0.63 -18.60
CA ARG A 221 6.63 2.08 -18.82
C ARG A 221 7.28 2.96 -17.76
N ILE A 222 7.85 2.40 -16.70
CA ILE A 222 8.53 3.14 -15.65
C ILE A 222 10.03 3.06 -15.88
N ASP A 223 10.66 4.21 -16.13
CA ASP A 223 12.13 4.32 -16.14
C ASP A 223 12.62 4.13 -14.70
N GLN A 224 13.21 2.96 -14.43
CA GLN A 224 13.66 2.58 -13.10
C GLN A 224 15.16 2.69 -13.00
N ARG A 225 15.61 3.50 -12.03
CA ARG A 225 17.05 3.70 -11.79
C ARG A 225 17.38 3.54 -10.32
N VAL A 226 18.57 3.01 -10.04
CA VAL A 226 19.16 2.95 -8.70
C VAL A 226 20.41 3.81 -8.64
N MET A 227 20.54 4.55 -7.54
CA MET A 227 21.70 5.39 -7.24
C MET A 227 22.37 4.87 -5.96
N PHE A 228 23.63 4.46 -6.08
CA PHE A 228 24.40 4.01 -4.91
C PHE A 228 24.97 5.22 -4.18
N VAL A 229 24.50 5.46 -2.96
CA VAL A 229 24.84 6.65 -2.17
C VAL A 229 24.97 6.29 -0.70
N GLY A 230 25.91 6.86 0.01
CA GLY A 230 26.07 6.71 1.45
C GLY A 230 24.85 7.21 2.21
N ALA A 231 24.51 6.55 3.32
CA ALA A 231 23.33 6.92 4.11
C ALA A 231 23.37 8.40 4.57
N LYS A 232 24.56 8.97 4.81
CA LYS A 232 24.77 10.38 5.19
C LYS A 232 24.52 11.35 4.03
N ASP A 233 24.74 10.90 2.79
CA ASP A 233 24.72 11.72 1.59
C ASP A 233 23.36 11.68 0.87
N LYS A 234 22.47 10.75 1.25
CA LYS A 234 21.09 10.65 0.68
C LYS A 234 20.34 11.97 0.69
N ARG A 235 20.51 12.78 1.77
CA ARG A 235 19.88 14.11 1.87
C ARG A 235 20.41 15.06 0.80
N ALA A 236 21.72 15.15 0.64
CA ALA A 236 22.35 16.05 -0.33
C ALA A 236 21.92 15.68 -1.75
N LEU A 237 21.97 14.39 -2.09
CA LEU A 237 21.52 13.88 -3.37
C LEU A 237 20.04 14.17 -3.63
N LEU A 238 19.17 13.96 -2.65
CA LEU A 238 17.73 14.27 -2.78
C LEU A 238 17.51 15.76 -3.07
N THR A 239 18.18 16.63 -2.34
CA THR A 239 18.05 18.08 -2.54
C THR A 239 18.55 18.52 -3.91
N GLU A 240 19.65 17.92 -4.40
CA GLU A 240 20.20 18.16 -5.74
C GLU A 240 19.20 17.74 -6.82
N LEU A 241 18.69 16.52 -6.76
CA LEU A 241 17.71 16.01 -7.72
C LEU A 241 16.42 16.84 -7.76
N LEU A 242 15.91 17.25 -6.60
CA LEU A 242 14.68 18.05 -6.52
C LEU A 242 14.86 19.51 -6.98
N ARG A 243 16.06 19.96 -7.35
CA ARG A 243 16.26 21.24 -8.06
C ARG A 243 15.83 21.18 -9.51
N ASP A 244 15.77 19.97 -10.07
CA ASP A 244 15.25 19.77 -11.42
C ASP A 244 13.74 20.07 -11.44
N SER A 245 13.32 21.02 -12.28
CA SER A 245 11.92 21.40 -12.46
C SER A 245 11.08 20.30 -13.13
N ALA A 246 11.71 19.37 -13.85
CA ALA A 246 11.03 18.23 -14.46
C ALA A 246 10.43 17.27 -13.40
N MET A 247 10.94 17.30 -12.17
CA MET A 247 10.35 16.58 -11.03
C MET A 247 9.18 17.36 -10.43
N ASP A 248 8.10 17.53 -11.18
CA ASP A 248 6.95 18.37 -10.80
C ASP A 248 6.17 17.78 -9.62
N ARG A 249 5.77 16.52 -9.68
CA ARG A 249 4.95 15.85 -8.65
C ARG A 249 5.63 14.58 -8.18
N VAL A 250 6.25 14.64 -7.00
CA VAL A 250 7.13 13.58 -6.47
C VAL A 250 6.49 12.89 -5.26
N LEU A 251 6.34 11.57 -5.35
CA LEU A 251 6.00 10.74 -4.20
C LEU A 251 7.26 10.07 -3.67
N LEU A 252 7.66 10.44 -2.45
CA LEU A 252 8.89 9.96 -1.83
C LEU A 252 8.59 8.98 -0.70
N PHE A 253 9.26 7.83 -0.71
CA PHE A 253 9.07 6.78 0.27
C PHE A 253 10.21 6.67 1.28
N THR A 254 9.82 6.60 2.57
CA THR A 254 10.71 6.24 3.68
C THR A 254 10.15 5.02 4.42
N ARG A 255 11.01 4.24 5.07
CA ARG A 255 10.59 3.06 5.85
C ARG A 255 9.86 3.42 7.14
N THR A 256 10.19 4.56 7.74
CA THR A 256 9.69 4.93 9.07
C THR A 256 8.96 6.26 9.09
N LYS A 257 7.99 6.38 10.00
CA LYS A 257 7.24 7.62 10.25
C LYS A 257 8.17 8.77 10.66
N ARG A 258 9.17 8.50 11.53
CA ARG A 258 10.17 9.48 11.95
C ARG A 258 11.08 9.88 10.78
N GLY A 259 11.39 8.94 9.89
CA GLY A 259 12.11 9.20 8.64
C GLY A 259 11.35 10.19 7.77
N ALA A 260 10.05 9.97 7.57
CA ALA A 260 9.21 10.85 6.78
C ALA A 260 9.18 12.29 7.34
N ASP A 261 8.95 12.46 8.64
CA ASP A 261 8.97 13.78 9.27
C ASP A 261 10.34 14.47 9.17
N ARG A 262 11.44 13.70 9.32
CA ARG A 262 12.80 14.22 9.20
C ARG A 262 13.09 14.70 7.79
N VAL A 263 12.80 13.90 6.78
CA VAL A 263 13.03 14.26 5.37
C VAL A 263 12.19 15.47 4.98
N CYS A 264 10.90 15.48 5.34
CA CYS A 264 10.01 16.61 5.08
C CYS A 264 10.56 17.92 5.67
N ARG A 265 11.00 17.91 6.93
CA ARG A 265 11.62 19.08 7.57
C ARG A 265 12.90 19.53 6.86
N GLN A 266 13.74 18.58 6.44
CA GLN A 266 14.98 18.86 5.74
C GLN A 266 14.74 19.49 4.35
N LEU A 267 13.71 19.05 3.64
CA LEU A 267 13.29 19.63 2.37
C LEU A 267 12.77 21.06 2.56
N GLY A 268 11.94 21.29 3.60
CA GLY A 268 11.48 22.64 3.95
C GLY A 268 12.62 23.61 4.26
N GLN A 269 13.68 23.15 4.98
CA GLN A 269 14.91 23.93 5.22
C GLN A 269 15.68 24.26 3.94
N ALA A 270 15.54 23.43 2.90
CA ALA A 270 16.13 23.64 1.58
C ALA A 270 15.23 24.44 0.61
N GLY A 271 14.10 24.99 1.12
CA GLY A 271 13.14 25.76 0.32
C GLY A 271 12.24 24.91 -0.58
N ILE A 272 12.18 23.59 -0.38
CA ILE A 272 11.37 22.68 -1.19
C ILE A 272 10.05 22.40 -0.45
N ALA A 273 8.92 22.75 -1.08
CA ALA A 273 7.59 22.50 -0.54
C ALA A 273 7.32 20.99 -0.45
N ALA A 274 7.26 20.48 0.77
CA ALA A 274 7.03 19.06 1.06
C ALA A 274 6.06 18.88 2.22
N ASP A 275 5.25 17.81 2.17
CA ASP A 275 4.38 17.42 3.27
C ASP A 275 4.56 15.93 3.60
N ALA A 276 4.28 15.55 4.86
CA ALA A 276 4.50 14.19 5.32
C ALA A 276 3.17 13.45 5.54
N LEU A 277 3.11 12.20 5.02
CA LEU A 277 1.95 11.33 5.14
C LEU A 277 2.33 10.01 5.82
N HIS A 278 1.91 9.84 7.07
CA HIS A 278 2.14 8.60 7.84
C HIS A 278 1.13 8.45 8.98
N GLY A 279 1.09 7.26 9.59
CA GLY A 279 0.07 6.89 10.57
C GLY A 279 0.04 7.71 11.87
N ASN A 280 1.10 8.47 12.20
CA ASN A 280 1.11 9.36 13.38
C ASN A 280 0.56 10.76 13.09
N LYS A 281 0.24 11.09 11.84
CA LYS A 281 -0.46 12.34 11.51
C LYS A 281 -1.96 12.22 11.81
N ALA A 282 -2.54 13.28 12.37
CA ALA A 282 -3.99 13.35 12.51
C ALA A 282 -4.69 13.25 11.16
N GLN A 283 -5.88 12.67 11.11
CA GLN A 283 -6.57 12.40 9.84
C GLN A 283 -6.79 13.68 9.01
N ASN A 284 -7.18 14.78 9.67
CA ASN A 284 -7.36 16.06 8.98
C ASN A 284 -6.05 16.58 8.35
N ALA A 285 -4.90 16.36 9.00
CA ALA A 285 -3.61 16.73 8.44
C ALA A 285 -3.28 15.85 7.22
N ARG A 286 -3.58 14.55 7.26
CA ARG A 286 -3.38 13.62 6.13
C ARG A 286 -4.24 14.01 4.93
N VAL A 287 -5.51 14.34 5.15
CA VAL A 287 -6.43 14.82 4.10
C VAL A 287 -5.90 16.11 3.48
N ARG A 288 -5.47 17.10 4.30
CA ARG A 288 -4.89 18.35 3.81
C ARG A 288 -3.63 18.12 2.98
N ALA A 289 -2.70 17.28 3.45
CA ALA A 289 -1.47 16.95 2.74
C ALA A 289 -1.75 16.32 1.36
N LEU A 290 -2.68 15.36 1.31
CA LEU A 290 -3.10 14.74 0.05
C LEU A 290 -3.76 15.74 -0.90
N HIS A 291 -4.64 16.61 -0.39
CA HIS A 291 -5.30 17.63 -1.20
C HIS A 291 -4.29 18.65 -1.74
N ALA A 292 -3.36 19.13 -0.90
CA ALA A 292 -2.31 20.04 -1.32
C ALA A 292 -1.41 19.42 -2.40
N PHE A 293 -1.07 18.12 -2.26
CA PHE A 293 -0.29 17.38 -3.24
C PHE A 293 -1.05 17.16 -4.56
N ARG A 294 -2.35 16.84 -4.50
CA ARG A 294 -3.21 16.70 -5.69
C ARG A 294 -3.32 17.99 -6.49
N ASN A 295 -3.45 19.12 -5.80
CA ASN A 295 -3.63 20.44 -6.43
C ASN A 295 -2.29 21.10 -6.84
N GLY A 296 -1.14 20.44 -6.60
CA GLY A 296 0.17 20.99 -6.93
C GLY A 296 0.71 22.03 -5.95
N ASN A 297 -0.02 22.35 -4.85
CA ASN A 297 0.44 23.29 -3.83
C ASN A 297 1.64 22.74 -3.03
N VAL A 298 1.80 21.44 -3.00
CA VAL A 298 2.94 20.73 -2.44
C VAL A 298 3.52 19.84 -3.54
N ARG A 299 4.79 20.05 -3.84
CA ARG A 299 5.52 19.32 -4.90
C ARG A 299 5.94 17.93 -4.48
N VAL A 300 6.30 17.74 -3.21
CA VAL A 300 6.83 16.48 -2.70
C VAL A 300 5.96 15.96 -1.56
N LEU A 301 5.39 14.76 -1.73
CA LEU A 301 4.71 14.05 -0.65
C LEU A 301 5.62 12.96 -0.11
N VAL A 302 6.05 13.09 1.16
CA VAL A 302 6.90 12.12 1.84
C VAL A 302 6.03 11.12 2.61
N ALA A 303 6.06 9.85 2.23
CA ALA A 303 5.13 8.86 2.77
C ALA A 303 5.81 7.58 3.26
N THR A 304 5.15 6.86 4.17
CA THR A 304 5.46 5.47 4.49
C THR A 304 4.57 4.53 3.67
N ASP A 305 4.98 3.28 3.45
CA ASP A 305 4.24 2.30 2.67
C ASP A 305 2.77 2.20 3.10
N ILE A 306 2.53 2.01 4.40
CA ILE A 306 1.16 1.86 4.94
C ILE A 306 0.31 3.09 4.62
N ALA A 307 0.86 4.28 4.71
CA ALA A 307 0.11 5.51 4.49
C ALA A 307 -0.07 5.88 3.02
N ALA A 308 0.88 5.47 2.17
CA ALA A 308 0.81 5.67 0.73
C ALA A 308 -0.03 4.60 0.00
N ARG A 309 -0.33 3.51 0.68
CA ARG A 309 -1.24 2.48 0.16
C ARG A 309 -2.63 3.07 -0.05
N GLY A 310 -3.24 2.78 -1.20
CA GLY A 310 -4.56 3.31 -1.55
C GLY A 310 -4.58 4.77 -2.03
N ILE A 311 -3.45 5.48 -2.05
CA ILE A 311 -3.40 6.83 -2.64
C ILE A 311 -3.57 6.71 -4.16
N ASP A 312 -4.65 7.29 -4.65
CA ASP A 312 -4.86 7.54 -6.07
C ASP A 312 -4.71 9.04 -6.35
N VAL A 313 -3.50 9.40 -6.77
CA VAL A 313 -3.18 10.76 -7.22
C VAL A 313 -2.71 10.66 -8.66
N PRO A 314 -3.45 11.26 -9.61
CA PRO A 314 -3.03 11.30 -11.00
C PRO A 314 -1.81 12.20 -11.18
N GLY A 315 -1.03 11.93 -12.24
CA GLY A 315 0.06 12.79 -12.66
C GLY A 315 1.29 12.79 -11.74
N ILE A 316 1.52 11.74 -10.94
CA ILE A 316 2.80 11.57 -10.24
C ILE A 316 3.87 11.32 -11.30
N SER A 317 4.77 12.29 -11.47
CA SER A 317 5.87 12.22 -12.43
C SER A 317 6.98 11.28 -11.97
N HIS A 318 7.33 11.36 -10.68
CA HIS A 318 8.44 10.60 -10.10
C HIS A 318 8.05 9.91 -8.79
N VAL A 319 8.53 8.69 -8.64
CA VAL A 319 8.57 7.98 -7.36
C VAL A 319 10.02 7.91 -6.90
N ILE A 320 10.31 8.36 -5.67
CA ILE A 320 11.64 8.25 -5.09
C ILE A 320 11.60 7.30 -3.89
N ASN A 321 12.34 6.19 -3.96
CA ASN A 321 12.61 5.35 -2.81
C ASN A 321 13.83 5.92 -2.08
N TYR A 322 13.63 6.81 -1.12
CA TYR A 322 14.71 7.33 -0.27
C TYR A 322 15.36 6.23 0.58
N GLU A 323 14.55 5.25 0.95
CA GLU A 323 14.96 3.98 1.54
C GLU A 323 14.26 2.85 0.79
N LEU A 324 15.01 1.81 0.42
CA LEU A 324 14.43 0.62 -0.21
C LEU A 324 13.50 -0.11 0.77
N PRO A 325 12.38 -0.68 0.32
CA PRO A 325 11.52 -1.48 1.18
C PRO A 325 12.19 -2.79 1.57
N ASN A 326 11.82 -3.33 2.74
CA ASN A 326 12.30 -4.64 3.18
C ASN A 326 11.67 -5.78 2.37
N GLU A 327 10.41 -5.60 1.94
CA GLU A 327 9.65 -6.56 1.15
C GLU A 327 9.69 -6.17 -0.33
N PRO A 328 10.15 -7.07 -1.22
CA PRO A 328 10.29 -6.77 -2.65
C PRO A 328 8.99 -6.38 -3.34
N GLU A 329 7.86 -6.97 -2.93
CA GLU A 329 6.52 -6.67 -3.46
C GLU A 329 6.13 -5.21 -3.20
N SER A 330 6.54 -4.67 -2.06
CA SER A 330 6.32 -3.26 -1.71
C SER A 330 7.00 -2.32 -2.69
N TYR A 331 8.15 -2.70 -3.28
CA TYR A 331 8.81 -1.91 -4.32
C TYR A 331 7.92 -1.75 -5.56
N VAL A 332 7.36 -2.84 -6.05
CA VAL A 332 6.45 -2.83 -7.22
C VAL A 332 5.22 -1.95 -6.94
N HIS A 333 4.67 -2.06 -5.74
CA HIS A 333 3.54 -1.23 -5.30
C HIS A 333 3.88 0.26 -5.20
N ARG A 334 5.11 0.62 -4.80
CA ARG A 334 5.57 2.01 -4.73
C ARG A 334 5.72 2.59 -6.13
N ILE A 335 6.47 1.93 -7.01
CA ILE A 335 6.72 2.44 -8.35
C ILE A 335 5.44 2.51 -9.19
N GLY A 336 4.48 1.61 -8.98
CA GLY A 336 3.15 1.64 -9.60
C GLY A 336 2.28 2.85 -9.17
N ARG A 337 2.81 3.81 -8.40
CA ARG A 337 2.15 5.10 -8.14
C ARG A 337 2.36 6.10 -9.28
N THR A 338 3.39 5.93 -10.11
CA THR A 338 3.58 6.69 -11.35
C THR A 338 3.15 5.86 -12.59
N ALA A 339 3.31 6.40 -13.78
CA ALA A 339 2.98 5.77 -15.08
C ALA A 339 1.52 5.28 -15.20
N ARG A 340 0.57 5.98 -14.60
CA ARG A 340 -0.85 5.65 -14.64
C ARG A 340 -1.54 6.26 -15.86
N ALA A 341 -2.68 5.69 -16.24
CA ALA A 341 -3.51 6.13 -17.37
C ALA A 341 -2.74 6.27 -18.70
N GLY A 342 -1.74 5.42 -18.95
CA GLY A 342 -0.96 5.44 -20.18
C GLY A 342 0.23 6.41 -20.20
N ALA A 343 0.42 7.21 -19.16
CA ALA A 343 1.57 8.12 -19.03
C ALA A 343 2.89 7.35 -18.80
N ARG A 344 4.02 7.98 -19.09
CA ARG A 344 5.36 7.53 -18.68
C ARG A 344 5.65 8.03 -17.27
N GLY A 345 6.45 7.30 -16.50
CA GLY A 345 6.87 7.69 -15.16
C GLY A 345 8.31 7.30 -14.88
N ALA A 346 8.90 7.91 -13.87
CA ALA A 346 10.25 7.57 -13.42
C ALA A 346 10.25 7.11 -11.95
N ALA A 347 11.09 6.14 -11.65
CA ALA A 347 11.31 5.63 -10.30
C ALA A 347 12.82 5.67 -9.99
N LEU A 348 13.19 6.46 -9.00
CA LEU A 348 14.57 6.59 -8.53
C LEU A 348 14.69 5.92 -7.17
N SER A 349 15.73 5.10 -6.98
CA SER A 349 15.93 4.39 -5.72
C SER A 349 17.34 4.69 -5.18
N PHE A 350 17.42 5.18 -3.96
CA PHE A 350 18.70 5.30 -3.26
C PHE A 350 19.03 4.00 -2.58
N CYS A 351 20.26 3.55 -2.73
CA CYS A 351 20.72 2.30 -2.16
C CYS A 351 22.07 2.51 -1.47
N ASP A 352 22.08 2.44 -0.14
CA ASP A 352 23.31 2.41 0.63
C ASP A 352 23.83 0.97 0.78
N GLN A 353 25.01 0.83 1.41
CA GLN A 353 25.65 -0.46 1.62
C GLN A 353 24.74 -1.49 2.33
N SER A 354 23.96 -1.05 3.32
CA SER A 354 23.07 -1.92 4.11
C SER A 354 21.84 -2.35 3.34
N GLU A 355 21.44 -1.63 2.30
CA GLU A 355 20.24 -1.87 1.49
C GLU A 355 20.49 -2.77 0.26
N ARG A 356 21.75 -3.11 -0.04
CA ARG A 356 22.09 -3.98 -1.17
C ARG A 356 21.38 -5.35 -1.15
N PRO A 357 21.15 -6.01 0.00
CA PRO A 357 20.37 -7.24 0.04
C PRO A 357 18.93 -7.04 -0.42
N TYR A 358 18.30 -5.92 -0.06
CA TYR A 358 16.93 -5.58 -0.49
C TYR A 358 16.86 -5.34 -2.00
N LEU A 359 17.85 -4.62 -2.57
CA LEU A 359 17.93 -4.42 -4.01
C LEU A 359 18.01 -5.76 -4.77
N ARG A 360 18.85 -6.70 -4.31
CA ARG A 360 18.96 -8.02 -4.92
C ARG A 360 17.64 -8.80 -4.89
N ALA A 361 16.92 -8.73 -3.76
CA ALA A 361 15.62 -9.38 -3.62
C ALA A 361 14.57 -8.76 -4.57
N ILE A 362 14.57 -7.43 -4.72
CA ILE A 362 13.72 -6.71 -5.67
C ILE A 362 14.03 -7.12 -7.12
N GLU A 363 15.32 -7.14 -7.50
CA GLU A 363 15.75 -7.55 -8.84
C GLU A 363 15.40 -9.01 -9.14
N SER A 364 15.52 -9.90 -8.13
CA SER A 364 15.12 -11.30 -8.25
C SER A 364 13.61 -11.45 -8.48
N LEU A 365 12.77 -10.70 -7.74
CA LEU A 365 11.33 -10.69 -7.94
C LEU A 365 10.94 -10.20 -9.33
N MET A 366 11.57 -9.11 -9.78
CA MET A 366 11.30 -8.51 -11.10
C MET A 366 11.94 -9.29 -12.25
N ARG A 367 12.82 -10.27 -11.98
CA ARG A 367 13.62 -11.02 -12.95
C ARG A 367 14.43 -10.12 -13.90
N ARG A 368 14.79 -8.93 -13.45
CA ARG A 368 15.61 -7.97 -14.19
C ARG A 368 16.45 -7.10 -13.25
N LYS A 369 17.59 -6.62 -13.75
CA LYS A 369 18.42 -5.64 -13.05
C LYS A 369 17.84 -4.24 -13.18
N VAL A 370 17.97 -3.45 -12.11
CA VAL A 370 17.64 -2.03 -12.14
C VAL A 370 18.85 -1.28 -12.71
N ILE A 371 18.60 -0.34 -13.62
CA ILE A 371 19.68 0.44 -14.25
C ILE A 371 20.35 1.33 -13.20
N VAL A 372 21.67 1.28 -13.14
CA VAL A 372 22.45 2.14 -12.25
C VAL A 372 22.57 3.53 -12.88
N ALA A 373 22.15 4.56 -12.14
CA ALA A 373 22.38 5.94 -12.51
C ALA A 373 23.57 6.51 -11.74
N GLU A 374 24.48 7.14 -12.45
CA GLU A 374 25.63 7.82 -11.87
C GLU A 374 25.24 9.20 -11.34
N HIS A 375 25.88 9.62 -10.26
CA HIS A 375 25.74 10.96 -9.70
C HIS A 375 27.04 11.35 -8.97
N ARG A 376 27.22 12.63 -8.67
CA ARG A 376 28.45 13.17 -8.08
C ARG A 376 28.83 12.58 -6.72
N LEU A 377 27.84 12.09 -5.95
CA LEU A 377 27.98 11.51 -4.61
C LEU A 377 28.02 9.98 -4.64
N THR A 378 28.37 9.36 -5.77
CA THR A 378 28.42 7.90 -5.90
C THR A 378 29.41 7.30 -4.90
N GLU A 379 28.94 6.39 -4.06
CA GLU A 379 29.85 5.57 -3.25
C GLU A 379 30.77 4.76 -4.17
N ARG A 380 32.07 5.01 -4.11
CA ARG A 380 33.03 4.13 -4.76
C ARG A 380 32.87 2.74 -4.15
N ALA A 381 32.52 1.76 -4.96
CA ALA A 381 32.48 0.38 -4.52
C ALA A 381 33.80 0.03 -3.82
N PRO A 382 33.78 -0.57 -2.62
CA PRO A 382 35.03 -1.03 -2.02
C PRO A 382 35.67 -2.01 -3.00
N LEU A 383 36.85 -1.66 -3.52
CA LEU A 383 37.67 -2.51 -4.38
C LEU A 383 37.73 -3.88 -3.73
N SER A 384 37.31 -4.91 -4.45
CA SER A 384 37.34 -6.29 -3.99
C SER A 384 38.80 -6.57 -3.51
N LYS A 385 38.95 -7.09 -2.29
CA LYS A 385 40.23 -7.54 -1.75
C LYS A 385 40.72 -8.80 -2.49
N LYS A 386 41.00 -8.67 -3.78
CA LYS A 386 41.70 -9.68 -4.58
C LYS A 386 42.71 -8.96 -5.46
N GLN A 387 43.75 -8.45 -4.83
CA GLN A 387 45.09 -8.25 -5.38
C GLN A 387 45.96 -7.63 -4.28
N ARG A 388 46.22 -8.41 -3.21
CA ARG A 388 47.44 -8.22 -2.49
C ARG A 388 48.44 -9.21 -3.10
N SER A 389 49.25 -8.66 -4.00
CA SER A 389 50.42 -9.27 -4.60
C SER A 389 51.22 -10.03 -3.55
N SER A 390 51.51 -11.27 -3.89
CA SER A 390 52.58 -12.07 -3.32
C SER A 390 53.89 -11.28 -3.29
N LYS A 391 54.36 -10.91 -2.12
CA LYS A 391 55.78 -10.56 -1.93
C LYS A 391 56.63 -11.85 -1.97
N PRO A 392 57.78 -11.86 -2.64
CA PRO A 392 58.63 -13.03 -2.69
C PRO A 392 59.18 -13.40 -1.31
N ALA A 393 59.18 -14.69 -1.01
CA ALA A 393 59.74 -15.26 0.20
C ALA A 393 61.23 -14.97 0.31
N ALA A 394 61.66 -14.37 1.40
CA ALA A 394 63.07 -14.24 1.77
C ALA A 394 63.56 -15.54 2.36
N ILE A 395 64.70 -16.00 1.86
CA ILE A 395 65.44 -17.22 2.23
C ILE A 395 65.91 -17.15 3.70
N PRO A 396 65.71 -18.18 4.54
CA PRO A 396 66.19 -18.17 5.93
C PRO A 396 67.68 -18.48 6.01
N ARG A 397 68.46 -17.58 6.61
CA ARG A 397 69.83 -17.82 7.06
C ARG A 397 69.83 -18.72 8.30
N ARG A 398 70.47 -19.86 8.16
CA ARG A 398 70.89 -20.79 9.20
C ARG A 398 71.78 -20.08 10.24
N ARG A 399 71.50 -20.25 11.53
CA ARG A 399 72.47 -20.00 12.60
C ARG A 399 72.36 -21.06 13.71
N THR A 400 73.48 -21.51 14.04
CA THR A 400 73.92 -22.63 14.85
C THR A 400 73.62 -22.53 16.35
N GLN A 401 73.58 -23.70 16.94
CA GLN A 401 73.33 -24.11 18.32
C GLN A 401 74.21 -23.44 19.37
N SER A 402 73.71 -23.28 20.60
CA SER A 402 74.51 -23.63 21.80
C SER A 402 73.54 -23.92 22.98
N HIS A 403 73.99 -24.92 23.73
CA HIS A 403 73.44 -25.64 24.88
C HIS A 403 73.11 -24.79 26.11
N GLY A 404 72.17 -25.34 26.96
CA GLY A 404 72.32 -25.26 28.39
C GLY A 404 71.06 -25.10 29.22
N GLY A 405 70.74 -26.18 30.00
CA GLY A 405 70.27 -26.06 31.36
C GLY A 405 68.75 -26.22 31.67
N PHE A 406 68.43 -27.41 32.09
CA PHE A 406 67.31 -27.73 33.00
C PHE A 406 67.72 -27.40 34.45
N PRO A 407 66.85 -27.43 35.54
CA PRO A 407 65.46 -27.86 35.73
C PRO A 407 64.65 -27.00 36.75
N GLY A 408 63.39 -27.32 36.96
CA GLY A 408 62.70 -26.97 38.21
C GLY A 408 61.14 -26.82 38.08
N LEU A 409 60.46 -27.91 38.37
CA LEU A 409 59.05 -27.97 38.84
C LEU A 409 59.01 -27.66 40.35
N PRO A 410 57.90 -27.40 41.08
CA PRO A 410 56.51 -27.79 40.84
C PRO A 410 55.40 -26.81 41.41
N GLY A 411 54.17 -27.07 41.08
CA GLY A 411 53.08 -27.10 42.09
C GLY A 411 52.10 -25.95 42.13
N GLY A 412 50.83 -26.30 42.04
CA GLY A 412 49.78 -25.54 42.70
C GLY A 412 48.49 -25.33 41.98
N VAL A 413 47.57 -26.34 41.94
CA VAL A 413 46.13 -26.12 41.77
C VAL A 413 45.53 -25.95 43.18
N PRO A 414 44.56 -25.13 43.41
CA PRO A 414 43.22 -25.62 43.80
C PRO A 414 42.07 -24.81 43.23
N LYS A 415 41.00 -25.47 42.71
CA LYS A 415 39.73 -25.93 43.33
C LYS A 415 38.74 -24.86 43.78
N PHE A 416 37.57 -24.95 43.12
CA PHE A 416 36.17 -24.89 43.58
C PHE A 416 35.66 -23.70 44.44
N ALA A 417 34.52 -23.15 44.05
CA ALA A 417 33.28 -23.16 44.83
C ALA A 417 32.07 -22.64 44.08
N SER A 418 31.13 -23.52 43.88
CA SER A 418 29.69 -23.30 43.62
C SER A 418 29.02 -22.70 44.85
N ARG A 419 28.00 -21.86 44.66
CA ARG A 419 26.90 -21.69 45.63
C ARG A 419 25.58 -21.31 44.92
N GLU A 420 24.70 -22.29 44.87
CA GLU A 420 23.25 -22.15 44.87
C GLU A 420 22.75 -21.58 46.21
N ARG A 421 21.62 -20.88 46.17
CA ARG A 421 20.48 -20.89 47.10
C ARG A 421 19.50 -19.83 46.59
N ALA A 422 18.33 -20.19 46.14
CA ALA A 422 17.13 -20.81 46.76
C ALA A 422 16.24 -19.80 47.52
N PHE A 423 15.00 -19.71 47.03
CA PHE A 423 13.69 -19.53 47.69
C PHE A 423 13.46 -18.39 48.70
N ARG A 424 12.39 -17.64 48.50
CA ARG A 424 11.16 -17.68 49.29
C ARG A 424 10.02 -16.81 48.76
N HIS A 425 8.87 -17.44 48.80
CA HIS A 425 7.50 -16.95 48.81
C HIS A 425 7.18 -15.95 49.92
N SER A 426 6.20 -15.09 49.67
CA SER A 426 5.04 -14.69 50.50
C SER A 426 4.35 -13.56 49.73
N GLY A 427 3.11 -13.54 49.41
CA GLY A 427 1.90 -13.96 50.09
C GLY A 427 1.12 -12.74 50.52
N GLU A 428 -0.08 -12.59 49.96
CA GLU A 428 -1.31 -12.00 50.50
C GLU A 428 -1.52 -10.48 50.54
N THR A 429 -2.60 -10.15 49.88
CA THR A 429 -3.86 -9.41 50.29
C THR A 429 -3.80 -7.93 50.50
N THR A 430 -4.50 -7.19 49.74
CA THR A 430 -5.92 -6.77 49.76
C THR A 430 -6.34 -6.19 48.41
#